data_3121017b65bcb92cbaaee73a981ee6c2
#
_entry.id   3121017b65bcb92cbaaee73a981ee6c2
#
_cell.length_a   1.000
_cell.length_b   1.000
_cell.length_c   1.000
_cell.angle_alpha   90.00
_cell.angle_beta   90.00
_cell.angle_gamma   90.00
#
_symmetry.space_group_name_H-M   'P 1'
#
loop_
_entity.id
_entity.type
_entity.pdbx_description
1 polymer ?
#
loop_
_entity_poly.entity_id
_entity_poly.type
_entity_poly.pdbx_seq_one_letter_code
_entity_poly.pdbx_strand_id
1 'polypeptide(L)'
;AKLYRFLEQQFRPQRKGLVLARLGQTAAAAQALVKRGVVREETQRVERIAYADDHAAGELVAAQPHLLNAEQQRAVDAVGASLATEKFGVTLLHGVTGSGKTEVYLRAIDTALKAGGGVVFLVPEVALTPQTVARLRSRLEALAGGHRVVVWHSHLSEGERLDGWLALATGEARVVVGARSAVFATCDNMGLIIID
;
A
#
# COMPACT_ATOMS: atom_id res chain seq x y z
N ALA A 1 31.99 -26.23 -1.49
CA ALA A 1 31.80 -26.63 -0.09
C ALA A 1 31.16 -25.53 0.79
N LYS A 2 31.67 -24.28 0.84
CA LYS A 2 31.12 -23.22 1.71
C LYS A 2 29.65 -22.88 1.41
N LEU A 3 29.30 -22.70 0.14
CA LEU A 3 27.93 -22.36 -0.27
C LEU A 3 26.93 -23.47 0.08
N TYR A 4 27.29 -24.72 -0.15
CA TYR A 4 26.46 -25.87 0.19
C TYR A 4 26.20 -25.94 1.71
N ARG A 5 27.26 -25.91 2.52
CA ARG A 5 27.14 -25.96 4.00
C ARG A 5 26.27 -24.81 4.56
N PHE A 6 26.39 -23.62 3.98
CA PHE A 6 25.57 -22.49 4.39
C PHE A 6 24.10 -22.75 4.07
N LEU A 7 23.77 -23.20 2.85
CA LEU A 7 22.40 -23.45 2.42
C LEU A 7 21.74 -24.62 3.14
N GLU A 8 22.51 -25.66 3.47
CA GLU A 8 22.07 -26.83 4.25
C GLU A 8 21.54 -26.44 5.64
N GLN A 9 22.03 -25.37 6.22
CA GLN A 9 21.61 -24.85 7.53
C GLN A 9 20.41 -23.89 7.45
N GLN A 10 19.93 -23.58 6.25
CA GLN A 10 18.84 -22.64 6.08
C GLN A 10 17.50 -23.37 5.92
N PHE A 11 16.55 -23.04 6.77
CA PHE A 11 15.18 -23.59 6.71
C PHE A 11 14.25 -22.87 5.70
N ARG A 12 14.72 -21.77 5.11
CA ARG A 12 13.97 -20.95 4.16
C ARG A 12 14.79 -20.63 2.92
N PRO A 13 14.14 -20.41 1.76
CA PRO A 13 14.83 -19.96 0.57
C PRO A 13 15.64 -18.68 0.83
N GLN A 14 16.82 -18.60 0.24
CA GLN A 14 17.74 -17.49 0.41
C GLN A 14 17.93 -16.72 -0.90
N ARG A 15 18.06 -15.39 -0.83
CA ARG A 15 18.33 -14.57 -2.02
C ARG A 15 19.73 -14.87 -2.55
N LYS A 16 19.82 -15.41 -3.77
CA LYS A 16 21.07 -15.83 -4.43
C LYS A 16 22.15 -14.75 -4.38
N GLY A 17 21.84 -13.51 -4.78
CA GLY A 17 22.80 -12.42 -4.81
C GLY A 17 23.40 -12.10 -3.44
N LEU A 18 22.56 -12.05 -2.39
CA LEU A 18 23.01 -11.75 -1.02
C LEU A 18 23.91 -12.86 -0.46
N VAL A 19 23.53 -14.12 -0.69
CA VAL A 19 24.32 -15.26 -0.22
C VAL A 19 25.69 -15.32 -0.90
N LEU A 20 25.71 -15.11 -2.23
CA LEU A 20 26.96 -15.12 -2.98
C LEU A 20 27.89 -13.98 -2.54
N ALA A 21 27.36 -12.77 -2.38
CA ALA A 21 28.13 -11.63 -1.86
C ALA A 21 28.68 -11.89 -0.46
N ARG A 22 27.84 -12.37 0.46
CA ARG A 22 28.24 -12.67 1.86
C ARG A 22 29.33 -13.74 1.97
N LEU A 23 29.30 -14.73 1.09
CA LEU A 23 30.24 -15.86 1.11
C LEU A 23 31.45 -15.66 0.19
N GLY A 24 31.51 -14.54 -0.54
CA GLY A 24 32.53 -14.29 -1.56
C GLY A 24 32.55 -15.34 -2.67
N GLN A 25 31.36 -15.82 -3.07
CA GLN A 25 31.20 -16.88 -4.07
C GLN A 25 30.67 -16.31 -5.39
N THR A 26 30.99 -16.98 -6.49
CA THR A 26 30.54 -16.59 -7.83
C THR A 26 29.22 -17.25 -8.23
N ALA A 27 28.54 -16.70 -9.23
CA ALA A 27 27.34 -17.32 -9.81
C ALA A 27 27.61 -18.73 -10.35
N ALA A 28 28.82 -18.99 -10.87
CA ALA A 28 29.23 -20.31 -11.36
C ALA A 28 29.23 -21.37 -10.26
N ALA A 29 29.57 -21.01 -9.01
CA ALA A 29 29.50 -21.92 -7.88
C ALA A 29 28.04 -22.34 -7.56
N ALA A 30 27.08 -21.42 -7.67
CA ALA A 30 25.67 -21.74 -7.50
C ALA A 30 25.16 -22.64 -8.63
N GLN A 31 25.48 -22.31 -9.88
CA GLN A 31 25.09 -23.13 -11.04
C GLN A 31 25.63 -24.55 -10.98
N ALA A 32 26.85 -24.73 -10.48
CA ALA A 32 27.44 -26.07 -10.29
C ALA A 32 26.64 -26.91 -9.28
N LEU A 33 26.09 -26.31 -8.22
CA LEU A 33 25.26 -27.00 -7.24
C LEU A 33 23.87 -27.32 -7.81
N VAL A 34 23.31 -26.42 -8.60
CA VAL A 34 22.03 -26.65 -9.32
C VAL A 34 22.17 -27.80 -10.32
N LYS A 35 23.24 -27.81 -11.14
CA LYS A 35 23.53 -28.91 -12.07
C LYS A 35 23.66 -30.27 -11.39
N ARG A 36 24.16 -30.30 -10.16
CA ARG A 36 24.29 -31.53 -9.35
C ARG A 36 23.00 -31.94 -8.64
N GLY A 37 21.93 -31.16 -8.78
CA GLY A 37 20.64 -31.44 -8.16
C GLY A 37 20.60 -31.26 -6.63
N VAL A 38 21.66 -30.72 -6.01
CA VAL A 38 21.72 -30.52 -4.55
C VAL A 38 21.12 -29.21 -4.07
N VAL A 39 20.87 -28.30 -4.99
CA VAL A 39 20.21 -26.99 -4.73
C VAL A 39 19.27 -26.72 -5.88
N ARG A 40 18.09 -26.21 -5.58
CA ARG A 40 17.13 -25.71 -6.56
C ARG A 40 17.17 -24.22 -6.62
N GLU A 41 17.21 -23.64 -7.79
CA GLU A 41 17.07 -22.22 -8.02
C GLU A 41 15.65 -21.96 -8.51
N GLU A 42 14.93 -21.09 -7.79
CA GLU A 42 13.58 -20.65 -8.16
C GLU A 42 13.58 -19.14 -8.33
N THR A 43 12.87 -18.67 -9.35
CA THR A 43 12.57 -17.25 -9.48
C THR A 43 11.28 -16.98 -8.72
N GLN A 44 11.40 -16.33 -7.58
CA GLN A 44 10.25 -15.90 -6.81
C GLN A 44 10.06 -14.40 -6.99
N ARG A 45 8.84 -13.99 -7.33
CA ARG A 45 8.49 -12.58 -7.32
C ARG A 45 8.50 -12.10 -5.88
N VAL A 46 9.37 -11.15 -5.58
CA VAL A 46 9.40 -10.49 -4.26
C VAL A 46 8.69 -9.14 -4.42
N GLU A 47 7.54 -9.03 -3.82
CA GLU A 47 6.82 -7.74 -3.76
C GLU A 47 7.60 -6.74 -2.92
N ARG A 48 7.71 -5.54 -3.45
CA ARG A 48 8.29 -4.39 -2.76
C ARG A 48 7.17 -3.52 -2.27
N ILE A 49 7.09 -3.36 -0.97
CA ILE A 49 6.09 -2.51 -0.33
C ILE A 49 6.80 -1.24 0.12
N ALA A 50 6.37 -0.09 -0.38
CA ALA A 50 6.90 1.19 0.04
C ALA A 50 6.79 1.33 1.57
N TYR A 51 7.87 1.75 2.23
CA TYR A 51 7.99 1.87 3.70
C TYR A 51 7.81 0.56 4.50
N ALA A 52 7.99 -0.62 3.88
CA ALA A 52 7.89 -1.90 4.60
C ALA A 52 8.99 -2.08 5.66
N ASP A 53 10.15 -1.48 5.42
CA ASP A 53 11.34 -1.61 6.27
C ASP A 53 11.43 -0.51 7.35
N ASP A 54 10.53 0.48 7.34
CA ASP A 54 10.47 1.47 8.40
C ASP A 54 9.87 0.83 9.67
N HIS A 55 10.74 0.38 10.56
CA HIS A 55 10.42 -0.13 11.90
C HIS A 55 9.76 0.91 12.83
N ALA A 56 9.22 1.98 12.28
CA ALA A 56 8.37 2.93 12.97
C ALA A 56 6.97 2.35 13.30
N ALA A 57 6.78 1.04 13.15
CA ALA A 57 5.64 0.30 13.67
C ALA A 57 5.74 0.09 15.21
N GLY A 58 6.26 1.08 15.94
CA GLY A 58 6.04 1.19 17.35
C GLY A 58 4.55 1.43 17.58
N GLU A 59 3.89 0.42 18.18
CA GLU A 59 2.53 0.47 18.73
C GLU A 59 1.57 1.41 17.97
N LEU A 60 1.21 1.03 16.75
CA LEU A 60 0.04 1.59 16.10
C LEU A 60 -1.17 1.08 16.90
N VAL A 61 -1.47 1.75 18.00
CA VAL A 61 -2.75 1.59 18.66
C VAL A 61 -3.81 1.80 17.60
N ALA A 62 -4.58 0.76 17.30
CA ALA A 62 -5.70 0.84 16.39
C ALA A 62 -6.58 1.99 16.87
N ALA A 63 -6.49 3.13 16.21
CA ALA A 63 -7.24 4.32 16.58
C ALA A 63 -8.72 3.94 16.49
N GLN A 64 -9.39 3.89 17.62
CA GLN A 64 -10.84 3.64 17.67
C GLN A 64 -11.53 4.66 16.76
N PRO A 65 -12.56 4.25 16.01
CA PRO A 65 -13.32 5.17 15.19
C PRO A 65 -13.84 6.30 16.07
N HIS A 66 -13.44 7.54 15.74
CA HIS A 66 -13.97 8.70 16.45
C HIS A 66 -15.46 8.82 16.17
N LEU A 67 -16.23 9.18 17.21
CA LEU A 67 -17.62 9.55 17.04
C LEU A 67 -17.69 10.83 16.22
N LEU A 68 -18.46 10.80 15.15
CA LEU A 68 -18.67 11.97 14.29
C LEU A 68 -19.55 12.98 15.01
N ASN A 69 -19.23 14.25 14.88
CA ASN A 69 -20.16 15.31 15.26
C ASN A 69 -21.27 15.46 14.18
N ALA A 70 -22.30 16.26 14.49
CA ALA A 70 -23.44 16.41 13.59
C ALA A 70 -23.07 17.00 12.19
N GLU A 71 -22.04 17.84 12.10
CA GLU A 71 -21.59 18.42 10.84
C GLU A 71 -20.80 17.40 10.01
N GLN A 72 -19.92 16.65 10.65
CA GLN A 72 -19.17 15.56 10.02
C GLN A 72 -20.12 14.47 9.51
N GLN A 73 -21.15 14.11 10.31
CA GLN A 73 -22.16 13.14 9.90
C GLN A 73 -22.91 13.61 8.66
N ARG A 74 -23.37 14.86 8.63
CA ARG A 74 -24.02 15.43 7.44
C ARG A 74 -23.14 15.40 6.20
N ALA A 75 -21.83 15.68 6.36
CA ALA A 75 -20.88 15.61 5.26
C ALA A 75 -20.72 14.16 4.74
N VAL A 76 -20.62 13.18 5.63
CA VAL A 76 -20.55 11.75 5.27
C VAL A 76 -21.82 11.31 4.54
N ASP A 77 -22.99 11.70 5.05
CA ASP A 77 -24.29 11.37 4.44
C ASP A 77 -24.42 11.97 3.04
N ALA A 78 -23.98 13.23 2.85
CA ALA A 78 -24.00 13.88 1.55
C ALA A 78 -23.08 13.19 0.53
N VAL A 79 -21.87 12.81 0.94
CA VAL A 79 -20.95 12.04 0.08
C VAL A 79 -21.54 10.66 -0.23
N GLY A 80 -22.08 9.97 0.77
CA GLY A 80 -22.74 8.67 0.58
C GLY A 80 -23.90 8.73 -0.40
N ALA A 81 -24.74 9.75 -0.29
CA ALA A 81 -25.84 9.98 -1.23
C ALA A 81 -25.33 10.24 -2.66
N SER A 82 -24.25 11.01 -2.80
CA SER A 82 -23.62 11.25 -4.10
C SER A 82 -23.06 9.95 -4.71
N LEU A 83 -22.36 9.14 -3.94
CA LEU A 83 -21.81 7.84 -4.38
C LEU A 83 -22.92 6.89 -4.83
N ALA A 84 -24.05 6.87 -4.14
CA ALA A 84 -25.19 6.02 -4.46
C ALA A 84 -25.85 6.36 -5.81
N THR A 85 -25.59 7.53 -6.37
CA THR A 85 -26.13 7.90 -7.71
C THR A 85 -25.38 7.23 -8.86
N GLU A 86 -24.20 6.67 -8.62
CA GLU A 86 -23.27 6.12 -9.63
C GLU A 86 -22.95 7.12 -10.76
N LYS A 87 -23.13 8.41 -10.51
CA LYS A 87 -22.82 9.50 -11.44
C LYS A 87 -21.64 10.30 -10.95
N PHE A 88 -20.90 10.84 -11.90
CA PHE A 88 -19.84 11.79 -11.54
C PHE A 88 -20.43 13.00 -10.81
N GLY A 89 -19.84 13.32 -9.67
CA GLY A 89 -20.19 14.46 -8.85
C GLY A 89 -18.96 15.01 -8.13
N VAL A 90 -19.00 16.28 -7.77
CA VAL A 90 -17.94 16.94 -7.00
C VAL A 90 -18.52 17.47 -5.71
N THR A 91 -17.91 17.09 -4.59
CA THR A 91 -18.29 17.57 -3.26
C THR A 91 -17.14 18.37 -2.66
N LEU A 92 -17.39 19.60 -2.24
CA LEU A 92 -16.43 20.42 -1.51
C LEU A 92 -16.65 20.27 -0.01
N LEU A 93 -15.68 19.66 0.68
CA LEU A 93 -15.66 19.60 2.14
C LEU A 93 -14.90 20.82 2.69
N HIS A 94 -15.64 21.81 3.19
CA HIS A 94 -15.07 22.99 3.81
C HIS A 94 -14.88 22.79 5.32
N GLY A 95 -13.69 23.07 5.83
CA GLY A 95 -13.37 22.98 7.27
C GLY A 95 -11.95 23.43 7.57
N VAL A 96 -11.77 24.02 8.73
CA VAL A 96 -10.44 24.47 9.22
C VAL A 96 -9.52 23.30 9.51
N THR A 97 -8.23 23.55 9.66
CA THR A 97 -7.27 22.54 10.10
C THR A 97 -7.68 22.01 11.48
N GLY A 98 -7.65 20.70 11.67
CA GLY A 98 -8.05 20.06 12.93
C GLY A 98 -9.56 19.85 13.09
N SER A 99 -10.41 20.24 12.12
CA SER A 99 -11.87 20.01 12.18
C SER A 99 -12.29 18.54 12.01
N GLY A 100 -11.34 17.64 11.80
CA GLY A 100 -11.60 16.21 11.63
C GLY A 100 -11.99 15.80 10.21
N LYS A 101 -11.61 16.59 9.18
CA LYS A 101 -11.84 16.23 7.77
C LYS A 101 -11.37 14.81 7.43
N THR A 102 -10.24 14.40 7.97
CA THR A 102 -9.68 13.06 7.74
C THR A 102 -10.66 11.96 8.16
N GLU A 103 -11.43 12.15 9.24
CA GLU A 103 -12.44 11.16 9.65
C GLU A 103 -13.57 11.06 8.63
N VAL A 104 -14.01 12.20 8.08
CA VAL A 104 -15.01 12.24 7.00
C VAL A 104 -14.46 11.52 5.76
N TYR A 105 -13.20 11.76 5.40
CA TYR A 105 -12.55 11.05 4.27
C TYR A 105 -12.55 9.54 4.48
N LEU A 106 -12.17 9.08 5.67
CA LEU A 106 -12.11 7.64 5.96
C LEU A 106 -13.51 6.99 5.89
N ARG A 107 -14.57 7.68 6.33
CA ARG A 107 -15.93 7.20 6.19
C ARG A 107 -16.40 7.16 4.74
N ALA A 108 -16.04 8.16 3.94
CA ALA A 108 -16.31 8.18 2.52
C ALA A 108 -15.57 7.03 1.78
N ILE A 109 -14.33 6.77 2.14
CA ILE A 109 -13.53 5.64 1.63
C ILE A 109 -14.20 4.30 1.96
N ASP A 110 -14.59 4.11 3.21
CA ASP A 110 -15.32 2.90 3.65
C ASP A 110 -16.60 2.67 2.84
N THR A 111 -17.37 3.74 2.61
CA THR A 111 -18.59 3.67 1.80
C THR A 111 -18.28 3.28 0.34
N ALA A 112 -17.28 3.89 -0.28
CA ALA A 112 -16.88 3.58 -1.65
C ALA A 112 -16.37 2.13 -1.80
N LEU A 113 -15.56 1.66 -0.84
CA LEU A 113 -15.03 0.29 -0.83
C LEU A 113 -16.14 -0.76 -0.64
N LYS A 114 -17.12 -0.50 0.22
CA LYS A 114 -18.29 -1.36 0.42
C LYS A 114 -19.17 -1.45 -0.82
N ALA A 115 -19.22 -0.38 -1.60
CA ALA A 115 -19.89 -0.37 -2.92
C ALA A 115 -19.06 -1.06 -4.02
N GLY A 116 -17.87 -1.60 -3.70
CA GLY A 116 -16.99 -2.27 -4.64
C GLY A 116 -16.10 -1.34 -5.48
N GLY A 117 -16.11 -0.04 -5.18
CA GLY A 117 -15.31 0.96 -5.88
C GLY A 117 -13.85 1.00 -5.44
N GLY A 118 -12.97 1.44 -6.33
CA GLY A 118 -11.59 1.80 -6.03
C GLY A 118 -11.48 3.24 -5.53
N VAL A 119 -10.42 3.56 -4.78
CA VAL A 119 -10.23 4.86 -4.14
C VAL A 119 -8.85 5.42 -4.43
N VAL A 120 -8.79 6.68 -4.84
CA VAL A 120 -7.57 7.49 -4.90
C VAL A 120 -7.63 8.58 -3.83
N PHE A 121 -6.68 8.56 -2.91
CA PHE A 121 -6.56 9.58 -1.87
C PHE A 121 -5.29 10.39 -2.09
N LEU A 122 -5.46 11.60 -2.59
CA LEU A 122 -4.35 12.54 -2.84
C LEU A 122 -4.12 13.39 -1.60
N VAL A 123 -2.89 13.40 -1.15
CA VAL A 123 -2.43 14.19 0.01
C VAL A 123 -1.25 15.06 -0.40
N PRO A 124 -1.04 16.21 0.24
CA PRO A 124 0.16 17.02 0.00
C PRO A 124 1.44 16.21 0.21
N GLU A 125 2.44 16.37 -0.65
CA GLU A 125 3.69 15.60 -0.59
C GLU A 125 4.39 15.75 0.77
N VAL A 126 4.32 16.94 1.38
CA VAL A 126 4.85 17.21 2.72
C VAL A 126 4.17 16.41 3.83
N ALA A 127 2.98 15.90 3.60
CA ALA A 127 2.25 15.04 4.53
C ALA A 127 2.63 13.55 4.40
N LEU A 128 3.38 13.17 3.36
CA LEU A 128 3.81 11.78 3.11
C LEU A 128 5.08 11.43 3.91
N THR A 129 5.14 11.81 5.18
CA THR A 129 6.19 11.31 6.07
C THR A 129 5.97 9.83 6.38
N PRO A 130 7.03 9.04 6.66
CA PRO A 130 6.89 7.63 6.99
C PRO A 130 5.87 7.35 8.10
N GLN A 131 5.87 8.18 9.15
CA GLN A 131 4.94 8.06 10.28
C GLN A 131 3.48 8.33 9.88
N THR A 132 3.23 9.38 9.09
CA THR A 132 1.89 9.72 8.60
C THR A 132 1.38 8.64 7.66
N VAL A 133 2.23 8.17 6.74
CA VAL A 133 1.90 7.08 5.82
C VAL A 133 1.58 5.80 6.58
N ALA A 134 2.40 5.40 7.56
CA ALA A 134 2.16 4.19 8.35
C ALA A 134 0.83 4.26 9.11
N ARG A 135 0.53 5.40 9.75
CA ARG A 135 -0.72 5.64 10.47
C ARG A 135 -1.95 5.62 9.55
N LEU A 136 -1.86 6.26 8.39
CA LEU A 136 -2.93 6.31 7.41
C LEU A 136 -3.16 4.93 6.77
N ARG A 137 -2.07 4.24 6.40
CA ARG A 137 -2.11 2.89 5.85
C ARG A 137 -2.81 1.93 6.80
N SER A 138 -2.44 1.87 8.08
CA SER A 138 -3.06 0.99 9.07
C SER A 138 -4.58 1.19 9.15
N ARG A 139 -5.05 2.44 9.14
CA ARG A 139 -6.49 2.75 9.13
C ARG A 139 -7.18 2.32 7.84
N LEU A 140 -6.54 2.54 6.70
CA LEU A 140 -7.08 2.18 5.38
C LEU A 140 -7.07 0.68 5.14
N GLU A 141 -6.05 -0.05 5.57
CA GLU A 141 -6.03 -1.51 5.50
C GLU A 141 -7.13 -2.16 6.31
N ALA A 142 -7.45 -1.59 7.49
CA ALA A 142 -8.58 -2.03 8.29
C ALA A 142 -9.93 -1.84 7.56
N LEU A 143 -10.08 -0.77 6.78
CA LEU A 143 -11.28 -0.49 5.97
C LEU A 143 -11.31 -1.31 4.67
N ALA A 144 -10.15 -1.59 4.10
CA ALA A 144 -10.04 -2.28 2.81
C ALA A 144 -10.38 -3.77 2.85
N GLY A 145 -10.76 -4.32 4.02
CA GLY A 145 -11.26 -5.69 4.14
C GLY A 145 -10.29 -6.77 3.65
N GLY A 146 -8.99 -6.56 3.85
CA GLY A 146 -7.93 -7.46 3.40
C GLY A 146 -7.30 -7.09 2.05
N HIS A 147 -7.83 -6.09 1.34
CA HIS A 147 -7.16 -5.55 0.16
C HIS A 147 -5.97 -4.68 0.55
N ARG A 148 -4.92 -4.78 -0.23
CA ARG A 148 -3.70 -3.99 -0.06
C ARG A 148 -3.96 -2.50 -0.30
N VAL A 149 -3.27 -1.65 0.46
CA VAL A 149 -3.19 -0.20 0.24
C VAL A 149 -1.85 0.12 -0.43
N VAL A 150 -1.90 0.78 -1.57
CA VAL A 150 -0.71 1.21 -2.30
C VAL A 150 -0.37 2.65 -1.91
N VAL A 151 0.89 2.89 -1.58
CA VAL A 151 1.43 4.24 -1.38
C VAL A 151 2.17 4.66 -2.64
N TRP A 152 1.87 5.88 -3.16
CA TRP A 152 2.39 6.37 -4.42
C TRP A 152 2.98 7.77 -4.30
N HIS A 153 4.29 7.89 -4.53
CA HIS A 153 4.99 9.18 -4.51
C HIS A 153 6.22 9.18 -5.44
N SER A 154 6.84 10.34 -5.61
CA SER A 154 7.95 10.57 -6.53
C SER A 154 9.21 9.76 -6.20
N HIS A 155 9.46 9.45 -4.93
CA HIS A 155 10.66 8.74 -4.46
C HIS A 155 10.57 7.21 -4.53
N LEU A 156 9.46 6.64 -5.01
CA LEU A 156 9.36 5.19 -5.23
C LEU A 156 10.35 4.75 -6.30
N SER A 157 11.03 3.64 -6.05
CA SER A 157 11.81 2.94 -7.08
C SER A 157 10.88 2.44 -8.20
N GLU A 158 11.45 2.21 -9.39
CA GLU A 158 10.68 1.66 -10.52
C GLU A 158 10.02 0.31 -10.16
N GLY A 159 10.71 -0.52 -9.37
CA GLY A 159 10.16 -1.81 -8.92
C GLY A 159 8.97 -1.66 -7.98
N GLU A 160 9.02 -0.76 -7.00
CA GLU A 160 7.90 -0.48 -6.09
C GLU A 160 6.71 0.10 -6.85
N ARG A 161 6.99 0.97 -7.83
CA ARG A 161 5.97 1.57 -8.67
C ARG A 161 5.27 0.54 -9.54
N LEU A 162 6.04 -0.37 -10.15
CA LEU A 162 5.49 -1.49 -10.93
C LEU A 162 4.66 -2.43 -10.06
N ASP A 163 5.17 -2.83 -8.88
CA ASP A 163 4.47 -3.73 -7.97
C ASP A 163 3.17 -3.10 -7.45
N GLY A 164 3.18 -1.80 -7.14
CA GLY A 164 1.98 -1.05 -6.75
C GLY A 164 0.96 -0.94 -7.89
N TRP A 165 1.43 -0.64 -9.10
CA TRP A 165 0.58 -0.57 -10.29
C TRP A 165 -0.09 -1.91 -10.59
N LEU A 166 0.66 -2.99 -10.55
CA LEU A 166 0.12 -4.34 -10.77
C LEU A 166 -0.91 -4.74 -9.71
N ALA A 167 -0.68 -4.41 -8.44
CA ALA A 167 -1.64 -4.69 -7.37
C ALA A 167 -2.97 -3.94 -7.60
N LEU A 168 -2.93 -2.70 -8.09
CA LEU A 168 -4.14 -1.94 -8.45
C LEU A 168 -4.81 -2.51 -9.69
N ALA A 169 -4.05 -2.83 -10.74
CA ALA A 169 -4.59 -3.35 -12.00
C ALA A 169 -5.19 -4.75 -11.87
N THR A 170 -4.74 -5.56 -10.90
CA THR A 170 -5.29 -6.90 -10.64
C THR A 170 -6.41 -6.91 -9.61
N GLY A 171 -6.74 -5.75 -9.01
CA GLY A 171 -7.73 -5.65 -7.93
C GLY A 171 -7.26 -6.19 -6.58
N GLU A 172 -5.98 -6.59 -6.45
CA GLU A 172 -5.36 -6.95 -5.17
C GLU A 172 -5.33 -5.75 -4.21
N ALA A 173 -5.09 -4.55 -4.77
CA ALA A 173 -5.23 -3.29 -4.08
C ALA A 173 -6.42 -2.50 -4.65
N ARG A 174 -7.17 -1.85 -3.77
CA ARG A 174 -8.30 -0.98 -4.13
C ARG A 174 -8.14 0.44 -3.66
N VAL A 175 -7.12 0.71 -2.88
CA VAL A 175 -6.84 2.05 -2.34
C VAL A 175 -5.43 2.45 -2.73
N VAL A 176 -5.30 3.61 -3.32
CA VAL A 176 -4.02 4.28 -3.50
C VAL A 176 -3.99 5.61 -2.75
N VAL A 177 -2.94 5.79 -1.96
CA VAL A 177 -2.66 7.05 -1.25
C VAL A 177 -1.37 7.63 -1.80
N GLY A 178 -1.37 8.90 -2.13
CA GLY A 178 -0.15 9.48 -2.64
C GLY A 178 -0.18 10.97 -2.90
N ALA A 179 0.94 11.49 -3.38
CA ALA A 179 1.04 12.84 -3.89
C ALA A 179 0.28 12.99 -5.22
N ARG A 180 0.33 14.16 -5.81
CA ARG A 180 -0.35 14.49 -7.08
C ARG A 180 -0.19 13.43 -8.17
N SER A 181 0.99 12.79 -8.25
CA SER A 181 1.25 11.74 -9.24
C SER A 181 0.43 10.47 -9.03
N ALA A 182 -0.16 10.26 -7.87
CA ALA A 182 -1.03 9.10 -7.60
C ALA A 182 -2.33 9.15 -8.42
N VAL A 183 -2.72 10.30 -8.98
CA VAL A 183 -3.87 10.42 -9.88
C VAL A 183 -3.72 9.56 -11.14
N PHE A 184 -2.49 9.23 -11.53
CA PHE A 184 -2.19 8.37 -12.68
C PHE A 184 -2.12 6.88 -12.31
N ALA A 185 -2.27 6.53 -11.04
CA ALA A 185 -2.33 5.14 -10.63
C ALA A 185 -3.67 4.54 -11.10
N THR A 186 -3.56 3.47 -11.87
CA THR A 186 -4.75 2.78 -12.40
C THR A 186 -5.43 2.03 -11.27
N CYS A 187 -6.72 2.29 -11.09
CA CYS A 187 -7.57 1.57 -10.15
C CYS A 187 -8.82 1.14 -10.91
N ASP A 188 -9.10 -0.15 -10.95
CA ASP A 188 -10.33 -0.65 -11.56
C ASP A 188 -11.55 -0.16 -10.78
N ASN A 189 -12.65 0.09 -11.51
CA ASN A 189 -13.92 0.52 -10.94
C ASN A 189 -13.75 1.73 -9.98
N MET A 190 -13.18 2.83 -10.49
CA MET A 190 -12.93 4.04 -9.70
C MET A 190 -14.25 4.59 -9.11
N GLY A 191 -14.38 4.53 -7.79
CA GLY A 191 -15.56 5.00 -7.07
C GLY A 191 -15.36 6.36 -6.41
N LEU A 192 -14.14 6.69 -5.96
CA LEU A 192 -13.91 7.91 -5.19
C LEU A 192 -12.50 8.46 -5.40
N ILE A 193 -12.40 9.76 -5.62
CA ILE A 193 -11.14 10.50 -5.57
C ILE A 193 -11.26 11.56 -4.49
N ILE A 194 -10.33 11.56 -3.54
CA ILE A 194 -10.22 12.57 -2.49
C ILE A 194 -8.96 13.40 -2.75
N ILE A 195 -9.09 14.71 -2.62
CA ILE A 195 -7.98 15.68 -2.71
C ILE A 195 -7.98 16.48 -1.42
N ASP A 196 -6.96 16.27 -0.56
CA ASP A 196 -6.79 17.01 0.70
C ASP A 196 -5.87 18.22 0.54
#